data_d79ec025ada8dab23badc32333baff17
#
_entry.id   d79ec025ada8dab23badc32333baff17
#
_cell.length_a   1.000
_cell.length_b   1.000
_cell.length_c   1.000
_cell.angle_alpha   90.00
_cell.angle_beta   90.00
_cell.angle_gamma   90.00
#
_symmetry.space_group_name_H-M   'P 1'
#
loop_
_entity.id
_entity.type
_entity.pdbx_description
1 polymer ?
#
loop_
_entity_poly.entity_id
_entity_poly.type
_entity_poly.pdbx_seq_one_letter_code
_entity_poly.pdbx_strand_id
1 'polypeptide(L)'
;VDVVRMPDASLPLKLSAVRAICNIKMDRAEATGSDDAAVLEHFTTLLPVATHSTLVLLLDTLEAFIPRDKSSSLSLDVLQRMTEAILLSWRHHMSDPAIELSISYVLESLLKCPVPGCPAQTLYMSMQAFAPCLSVDVELGVAPSAAAMIRSVFRVADAEMLRDVVSFAFPAVASYMLVGEDVEALQSLMQSLAILCEKCPHDILGWHDEHDTPSLQILLRIIERLLCMDEQVCGQAFGKFLVALFAQAGSMLAPVMPALLHALVAKLAQATMPDCTLTLLYALAYLMAHHAEAVVAQLAATELEGGESALVTFVRRWLADVLYTTTPDMLQEHMTALMQLFQHWTPSLQHLFVDGDVLPAPDHVIMTRSRAKAYQQYEQIPASTKVLKLLLQEYATSRKLLDEAHARDVQAKAPLEEQLDHDEWSDEDDVDLGLDINWADFQDEEEEGDVMDEADVREALRAVGIADVPSGIRTRRDVDRVRRTHCLAQFLRSLDARVPYVGEAVSHLNATERACLSSL
;
A
#
# COMPACT_ATOMS: atom_id res chain seq x y z
N VAL A 1 -39.17 -14.30 0.85
CA VAL A 1 -38.81 -15.66 0.45
C VAL A 1 -39.76 -16.18 -0.65
N ASP A 2 -41.09 -16.09 -0.47
CA ASP A 2 -42.03 -16.61 -1.46
C ASP A 2 -41.91 -15.97 -2.85
N VAL A 3 -41.65 -14.66 -2.91
CA VAL A 3 -41.43 -13.94 -4.20
C VAL A 3 -40.19 -14.47 -4.91
N VAL A 4 -39.13 -14.82 -4.18
CA VAL A 4 -37.90 -15.39 -4.76
C VAL A 4 -38.16 -16.76 -5.37
N ARG A 5 -39.04 -17.55 -4.77
CA ARG A 5 -39.43 -18.90 -5.21
C ARG A 5 -40.46 -18.90 -6.35
N MET A 6 -41.09 -17.78 -6.65
CA MET A 6 -42.06 -17.68 -7.75
C MET A 6 -41.38 -17.84 -9.11
N PRO A 7 -41.74 -18.87 -9.93
CA PRO A 7 -41.11 -19.09 -11.23
C PRO A 7 -41.36 -17.90 -12.19
N ASP A 8 -42.51 -17.26 -12.10
CA ASP A 8 -42.94 -16.18 -13.03
C ASP A 8 -42.53 -14.79 -12.58
N ALA A 9 -41.90 -14.61 -11.38
CA ALA A 9 -41.45 -13.32 -10.93
C ALA A 9 -40.20 -12.86 -11.73
N SER A 10 -40.21 -11.60 -12.17
CA SER A 10 -39.07 -11.02 -12.90
C SER A 10 -37.82 -10.99 -12.02
N LEU A 11 -36.64 -11.14 -12.62
CA LEU A 11 -35.36 -11.14 -11.89
C LEU A 11 -35.18 -9.86 -11.04
N PRO A 12 -35.46 -8.62 -11.53
CA PRO A 12 -35.39 -7.42 -10.69
C PRO A 12 -36.30 -7.45 -9.46
N LEU A 13 -37.48 -8.06 -9.57
CA LEU A 13 -38.39 -8.21 -8.43
C LEU A 13 -37.86 -9.21 -7.41
N LYS A 14 -37.26 -10.31 -7.88
CA LYS A 14 -36.58 -11.29 -7.01
C LYS A 14 -35.41 -10.65 -6.28
N LEU A 15 -34.56 -9.90 -6.96
CA LEU A 15 -33.42 -9.18 -6.37
C LEU A 15 -33.87 -8.14 -5.35
N SER A 16 -34.94 -7.35 -5.66
CA SER A 16 -35.50 -6.38 -4.71
C SER A 16 -36.05 -7.04 -3.45
N ALA A 17 -36.72 -8.20 -3.59
CA ALA A 17 -37.23 -8.98 -2.46
C ALA A 17 -36.07 -9.51 -1.59
N VAL A 18 -34.98 -9.93 -2.21
CA VAL A 18 -33.79 -10.41 -1.48
C VAL A 18 -33.09 -9.29 -0.76
N ARG A 19 -32.88 -8.14 -1.42
CA ARG A 19 -32.28 -6.97 -0.76
C ARG A 19 -33.11 -6.52 0.45
N ALA A 20 -34.42 -6.60 0.37
CA ALA A 20 -35.32 -6.36 1.51
C ALA A 20 -35.10 -7.40 2.62
N ILE A 21 -34.89 -8.68 2.29
CA ILE A 21 -34.60 -9.74 3.26
C ILE A 21 -33.23 -9.49 3.92
N CYS A 22 -32.20 -9.13 3.15
CA CYS A 22 -30.88 -8.77 3.69
C CYS A 22 -30.98 -7.62 4.70
N ASN A 23 -31.66 -6.53 4.33
CA ASN A 23 -31.84 -5.38 5.22
C ASN A 23 -32.58 -5.75 6.52
N ILE A 24 -33.61 -6.63 6.43
CA ILE A 24 -34.32 -7.11 7.60
C ILE A 24 -33.44 -8.03 8.49
N LYS A 25 -32.55 -8.80 7.89
CA LYS A 25 -31.62 -9.67 8.62
C LYS A 25 -30.53 -8.89 9.34
N MET A 26 -30.02 -7.83 8.73
CA MET A 26 -29.06 -6.92 9.39
C MET A 26 -29.65 -6.33 10.68
N ASP A 27 -30.96 -6.08 10.70
CA ASP A 27 -31.67 -5.51 11.87
C ASP A 27 -32.11 -6.57 12.91
N ARG A 28 -32.09 -7.87 12.58
CA ARG A 28 -32.57 -8.95 13.44
C ARG A 28 -31.57 -10.09 13.53
N ALA A 29 -30.94 -10.21 14.67
CA ALA A 29 -29.97 -11.29 14.99
C ALA A 29 -30.54 -12.72 15.01
N GLU A 30 -31.84 -12.91 14.72
CA GLU A 30 -32.54 -14.20 14.80
C GLU A 30 -33.28 -14.52 13.50
N ALA A 31 -32.61 -14.98 12.45
CA ALA A 31 -33.27 -15.51 11.26
C ALA A 31 -32.85 -16.96 10.98
N THR A 32 -33.83 -17.79 10.69
CA THR A 32 -33.75 -19.24 10.54
C THR A 32 -32.90 -19.66 9.33
N GLY A 33 -31.76 -20.31 9.58
CA GLY A 33 -30.76 -20.68 8.58
C GLY A 33 -31.19 -21.65 7.48
N SER A 34 -32.38 -22.27 7.57
CA SER A 34 -32.92 -23.16 6.50
C SER A 34 -33.30 -22.42 5.21
N ASP A 35 -33.72 -21.15 5.31
CA ASP A 35 -34.15 -20.38 4.16
C ASP A 35 -32.96 -19.77 3.37
N ASP A 36 -31.83 -19.55 4.02
CA ASP A 36 -30.65 -18.96 3.42
C ASP A 36 -30.00 -19.90 2.38
N ALA A 37 -29.88 -21.18 2.69
CA ALA A 37 -29.34 -22.16 1.77
C ALA A 37 -30.18 -22.26 0.48
N ALA A 38 -31.52 -22.25 0.61
CA ALA A 38 -32.41 -22.31 -0.54
C ALA A 38 -32.34 -21.02 -1.40
N VAL A 39 -32.12 -19.85 -0.78
CA VAL A 39 -31.93 -18.59 -1.48
C VAL A 39 -30.61 -18.60 -2.24
N LEU A 40 -29.50 -18.99 -1.60
CA LEU A 40 -28.18 -19.10 -2.23
C LEU A 40 -28.17 -20.10 -3.38
N GLU A 41 -28.79 -21.28 -3.23
CA GLU A 41 -28.91 -22.26 -4.32
C GLU A 41 -29.69 -21.68 -5.51
N HIS A 42 -30.77 -20.95 -5.25
CA HIS A 42 -31.52 -20.32 -6.32
C HIS A 42 -30.69 -19.26 -7.05
N PHE A 43 -29.95 -18.41 -6.33
CA PHE A 43 -29.07 -17.43 -6.95
C PHE A 43 -27.94 -18.06 -7.74
N THR A 44 -27.34 -19.12 -7.22
CA THR A 44 -26.32 -19.88 -7.93
C THR A 44 -26.81 -20.35 -9.31
N THR A 45 -28.10 -20.74 -9.41
CA THR A 45 -28.70 -21.11 -10.71
C THR A 45 -28.98 -19.92 -11.63
N LEU A 46 -29.08 -18.71 -11.11
CA LEU A 46 -29.33 -17.50 -11.91
C LEU A 46 -28.04 -16.87 -12.47
N LEU A 47 -26.88 -17.09 -11.84
CA LEU A 47 -25.60 -16.51 -12.28
C LEU A 47 -25.30 -16.73 -13.77
N PRO A 48 -25.43 -17.94 -14.34
CA PRO A 48 -25.11 -18.18 -15.75
C PRO A 48 -26.08 -17.54 -16.75
N VAL A 49 -27.29 -17.14 -16.31
CA VAL A 49 -28.33 -16.57 -17.16
C VAL A 49 -28.56 -15.08 -16.92
N ALA A 50 -27.83 -14.48 -15.98
CA ALA A 50 -27.92 -13.08 -15.65
C ALA A 50 -27.39 -12.20 -16.81
N THR A 51 -28.05 -11.07 -17.05
CA THR A 51 -27.50 -10.04 -17.94
C THR A 51 -26.46 -9.21 -17.19
N HIS A 52 -25.60 -8.49 -17.90
CA HIS A 52 -24.56 -7.65 -17.31
C HIS A 52 -25.05 -6.84 -16.08
N SER A 53 -26.06 -5.99 -16.24
CA SER A 53 -26.58 -5.14 -15.16
C SER A 53 -27.24 -5.90 -14.01
N THR A 54 -27.78 -7.10 -14.28
CA THR A 54 -28.38 -7.94 -13.25
C THR A 54 -27.34 -8.80 -12.55
N LEU A 55 -26.22 -9.10 -13.20
CA LEU A 55 -25.13 -9.89 -12.64
C LEU A 55 -24.44 -9.14 -11.49
N VAL A 56 -24.10 -7.86 -11.68
CA VAL A 56 -23.52 -7.01 -10.61
C VAL A 56 -24.46 -7.00 -9.39
N LEU A 57 -25.75 -6.70 -9.57
CA LEU A 57 -26.73 -6.69 -8.48
C LEU A 57 -26.88 -8.06 -7.80
N LEU A 58 -26.76 -9.14 -8.57
CA LEU A 58 -26.80 -10.50 -8.04
C LEU A 58 -25.58 -10.81 -7.19
N LEU A 59 -24.39 -10.42 -7.65
CA LEU A 59 -23.13 -10.58 -6.91
C LEU A 59 -23.14 -9.80 -5.60
N ASP A 60 -23.50 -8.50 -5.63
CA ASP A 60 -23.62 -7.67 -4.43
C ASP A 60 -24.62 -8.25 -3.42
N THR A 61 -25.70 -8.86 -3.96
CA THR A 61 -26.69 -9.52 -3.12
C THR A 61 -26.16 -10.81 -2.52
N LEU A 62 -25.42 -11.62 -3.28
CA LEU A 62 -24.79 -12.85 -2.79
C LEU A 62 -23.79 -12.56 -1.67
N GLU A 63 -22.99 -11.50 -1.80
CA GLU A 63 -22.06 -11.09 -0.75
C GLU A 63 -22.76 -10.88 0.60
N ALA A 64 -23.92 -10.22 0.60
CA ALA A 64 -24.69 -9.98 1.82
C ALA A 64 -25.24 -11.24 2.49
N PHE A 65 -25.33 -12.38 1.76
CA PHE A 65 -25.76 -13.68 2.31
C PHE A 65 -24.62 -14.56 2.81
N ILE A 66 -23.37 -14.22 2.51
CA ILE A 66 -22.23 -14.97 3.02
C ILE A 66 -22.14 -14.76 4.54
N PRO A 67 -22.04 -15.84 5.33
CA PRO A 67 -22.00 -15.74 6.78
C PRO A 67 -20.79 -14.94 7.26
N ARG A 68 -21.03 -14.02 8.18
CA ARG A 68 -19.99 -13.24 8.87
C ARG A 68 -19.73 -13.77 10.30
N ASP A 69 -20.61 -14.61 10.82
CA ASP A 69 -20.50 -15.21 12.14
C ASP A 69 -20.60 -16.74 12.11
N LYS A 70 -20.22 -17.38 13.21
CA LYS A 70 -20.21 -18.85 13.36
C LYS A 70 -21.59 -19.46 13.58
N SER A 71 -22.65 -18.68 13.66
CA SER A 71 -24.02 -19.14 13.94
C SER A 71 -24.74 -19.66 12.67
N SER A 72 -24.13 -19.52 11.51
CA SER A 72 -24.72 -19.93 10.23
C SER A 72 -24.84 -21.45 10.11
N SER A 73 -25.98 -21.89 9.58
CA SER A 73 -26.29 -23.29 9.26
C SER A 73 -25.95 -23.66 7.79
N LEU A 74 -25.24 -22.80 7.06
CA LEU A 74 -24.88 -23.07 5.66
C LEU A 74 -23.88 -24.21 5.56
N SER A 75 -24.11 -25.11 4.62
CA SER A 75 -23.20 -26.21 4.34
C SER A 75 -22.08 -25.80 3.41
N LEU A 76 -20.91 -26.41 3.58
CA LEU A 76 -19.75 -26.22 2.71
C LEU A 76 -20.09 -26.49 1.25
N ASP A 77 -20.92 -27.49 0.96
CA ASP A 77 -21.31 -27.90 -0.38
C ASP A 77 -22.09 -26.80 -1.14
N VAL A 78 -22.96 -26.05 -0.44
CA VAL A 78 -23.67 -24.90 -1.03
C VAL A 78 -22.69 -23.78 -1.39
N LEU A 79 -21.77 -23.44 -0.50
CA LEU A 79 -20.76 -22.40 -0.70
C LEU A 79 -19.78 -22.79 -1.82
N GLN A 80 -19.42 -24.07 -1.93
CA GLN A 80 -18.57 -24.57 -2.99
C GLN A 80 -19.24 -24.43 -4.37
N ARG A 81 -20.51 -24.86 -4.51
CA ARG A 81 -21.26 -24.69 -5.77
C ARG A 81 -21.41 -23.22 -6.16
N MET A 82 -21.61 -22.35 -5.17
CA MET A 82 -21.65 -20.90 -5.39
C MET A 82 -20.30 -20.39 -5.92
N THR A 83 -19.18 -20.80 -5.30
CA THR A 83 -17.84 -20.44 -5.75
C THR A 83 -17.60 -20.91 -7.20
N GLU A 84 -17.97 -22.13 -7.56
CA GLU A 84 -17.87 -22.65 -8.93
C GLU A 84 -18.65 -21.78 -9.93
N ALA A 85 -19.88 -21.41 -9.61
CA ALA A 85 -20.71 -20.58 -10.47
C ALA A 85 -20.16 -19.15 -10.63
N ILE A 86 -19.60 -18.58 -9.57
CA ILE A 86 -18.94 -17.27 -9.59
C ILE A 86 -17.69 -17.30 -10.47
N LEU A 87 -16.83 -18.30 -10.31
CA LEU A 87 -15.63 -18.46 -11.13
C LEU A 87 -15.96 -18.72 -12.61
N LEU A 88 -17.05 -19.42 -12.88
CA LEU A 88 -17.56 -19.58 -14.25
C LEU A 88 -18.06 -18.23 -14.82
N SER A 89 -18.77 -17.44 -14.01
CA SER A 89 -19.22 -16.09 -14.41
C SER A 89 -18.03 -15.18 -14.68
N TRP A 90 -16.98 -15.23 -13.86
CA TRP A 90 -15.74 -14.50 -14.12
C TRP A 90 -15.16 -14.83 -15.49
N ARG A 91 -15.07 -16.11 -15.86
CA ARG A 91 -14.55 -16.53 -17.17
C ARG A 91 -15.32 -15.97 -18.36
N HIS A 92 -16.62 -15.72 -18.21
CA HIS A 92 -17.45 -15.13 -19.27
C HIS A 92 -17.36 -13.61 -19.34
N HIS A 93 -16.84 -12.94 -18.30
CA HIS A 93 -16.86 -11.49 -18.15
C HIS A 93 -15.50 -10.89 -17.79
N MET A 94 -14.38 -11.55 -18.10
CA MET A 94 -13.01 -11.17 -17.75
C MET A 94 -12.58 -9.77 -18.24
N SER A 95 -13.29 -9.18 -19.20
CA SER A 95 -13.00 -7.85 -19.73
C SER A 95 -13.86 -6.74 -19.13
N ASP A 96 -14.69 -7.07 -18.14
CA ASP A 96 -15.61 -6.12 -17.52
C ASP A 96 -15.16 -5.76 -16.09
N PRO A 97 -14.60 -4.55 -15.88
CA PRO A 97 -14.05 -4.16 -14.58
C PRO A 97 -15.10 -4.11 -13.45
N ALA A 98 -16.38 -3.79 -13.76
CA ALA A 98 -17.42 -3.72 -12.74
C ALA A 98 -17.81 -5.11 -12.23
N ILE A 99 -17.93 -6.07 -13.14
CA ILE A 99 -18.21 -7.47 -12.78
C ILE A 99 -17.01 -8.07 -12.05
N GLU A 100 -15.79 -7.80 -12.53
CA GLU A 100 -14.55 -8.26 -11.89
C GLU A 100 -14.47 -7.77 -10.44
N LEU A 101 -14.76 -6.49 -10.20
CA LEU A 101 -14.76 -5.91 -8.85
C LEU A 101 -15.80 -6.58 -7.95
N SER A 102 -17.06 -6.72 -8.41
CA SER A 102 -18.11 -7.39 -7.63
C SER A 102 -17.76 -8.85 -7.32
N ILE A 103 -17.16 -9.56 -8.28
CA ILE A 103 -16.67 -10.95 -8.05
C ILE A 103 -15.57 -10.97 -7.00
N SER A 104 -14.63 -10.02 -7.05
CA SER A 104 -13.55 -9.95 -6.06
C SER A 104 -14.11 -9.79 -4.64
N TYR A 105 -15.10 -8.92 -4.42
CA TYR A 105 -15.74 -8.75 -3.12
C TYR A 105 -16.43 -10.01 -2.61
N VAL A 106 -17.14 -10.73 -3.50
CA VAL A 106 -17.77 -12.00 -3.13
C VAL A 106 -16.73 -13.05 -2.74
N LEU A 107 -15.64 -13.18 -3.50
CA LEU A 107 -14.55 -14.11 -3.17
C LEU A 107 -13.84 -13.72 -1.88
N GLU A 108 -13.61 -12.43 -1.63
CA GLU A 108 -13.05 -11.94 -0.37
C GLU A 108 -13.95 -12.27 0.82
N SER A 109 -15.27 -12.12 0.67
CA SER A 109 -16.24 -12.48 1.71
C SER A 109 -16.28 -13.99 1.96
N LEU A 110 -16.13 -14.82 0.91
CA LEU A 110 -16.01 -16.27 1.05
C LEU A 110 -14.71 -16.69 1.75
N LEU A 111 -13.61 -15.98 1.50
CA LEU A 111 -12.33 -16.21 2.19
C LEU A 111 -12.37 -15.82 3.68
N LYS A 112 -13.25 -14.90 4.06
CA LYS A 112 -13.51 -14.53 5.46
C LYS A 112 -14.62 -15.35 6.12
N CYS A 113 -15.28 -16.24 5.37
CA CYS A 113 -16.42 -17.00 5.85
C CYS A 113 -16.02 -17.95 6.99
N PRO A 114 -16.74 -17.93 8.14
CA PRO A 114 -16.39 -18.73 9.29
C PRO A 114 -16.78 -20.22 9.19
N VAL A 115 -17.39 -20.62 8.06
CA VAL A 115 -17.75 -22.04 7.81
C VAL A 115 -16.46 -22.84 7.59
N PRO A 116 -16.21 -23.89 8.39
CA PRO A 116 -14.98 -24.66 8.32
C PRO A 116 -14.72 -25.23 6.91
N GLY A 117 -13.52 -25.00 6.40
CA GLY A 117 -13.10 -25.45 5.06
C GLY A 117 -13.52 -24.55 3.91
N CYS A 118 -14.47 -23.61 4.09
CA CYS A 118 -14.90 -22.71 3.02
C CYS A 118 -13.76 -21.81 2.51
N PRO A 119 -13.00 -21.10 3.36
CA PRO A 119 -11.91 -20.24 2.90
C PRO A 119 -10.84 -21.00 2.10
N ALA A 120 -10.35 -22.11 2.64
CA ALA A 120 -9.31 -22.92 1.99
C ALA A 120 -9.79 -23.49 0.63
N GLN A 121 -11.03 -23.99 0.58
CA GLN A 121 -11.62 -24.49 -0.65
C GLN A 121 -11.82 -23.39 -1.70
N THR A 122 -12.29 -22.20 -1.27
CA THR A 122 -12.47 -21.05 -2.15
C THR A 122 -11.13 -20.61 -2.74
N LEU A 123 -10.07 -20.49 -1.93
CA LEU A 123 -8.75 -20.13 -2.42
C LEU A 123 -8.22 -21.16 -3.42
N TYR A 124 -8.33 -22.45 -3.10
CA TYR A 124 -7.87 -23.52 -3.97
C TYR A 124 -8.56 -23.49 -5.34
N MET A 125 -9.90 -23.38 -5.35
CA MET A 125 -10.70 -23.31 -6.58
C MET A 125 -10.39 -22.04 -7.38
N SER A 126 -10.23 -20.91 -6.72
CA SER A 126 -9.84 -19.63 -7.33
C SER A 126 -8.50 -19.77 -8.04
N MET A 127 -7.51 -20.35 -7.38
CA MET A 127 -6.20 -20.55 -7.98
C MET A 127 -6.23 -21.53 -9.16
N GLN A 128 -7.03 -22.59 -9.09
CA GLN A 128 -7.24 -23.50 -10.23
C GLN A 128 -7.90 -22.80 -11.43
N ALA A 129 -8.73 -21.79 -11.19
CA ALA A 129 -9.36 -21.01 -12.25
C ALA A 129 -8.42 -19.96 -12.85
N PHE A 130 -7.63 -19.25 -12.02
CA PHE A 130 -6.85 -18.09 -12.43
C PHE A 130 -5.44 -18.44 -12.92
N ALA A 131 -4.73 -19.37 -12.26
CA ALA A 131 -3.34 -19.68 -12.60
C ALA A 131 -3.15 -20.16 -14.07
N PRO A 132 -4.02 -20.98 -14.66
CA PRO A 132 -3.90 -21.36 -16.08
C PRO A 132 -4.11 -20.19 -17.05
N CYS A 133 -4.73 -19.09 -16.61
CA CYS A 133 -4.95 -17.89 -17.41
C CYS A 133 -3.71 -16.97 -17.44
N LEU A 134 -2.71 -17.23 -16.61
CA LEU A 134 -1.41 -16.57 -16.65
C LEU A 134 -0.54 -17.21 -17.75
N SER A 135 -0.88 -16.96 -18.99
CA SER A 135 -0.11 -17.41 -20.15
C SER A 135 -0.07 -16.30 -21.19
N VAL A 136 1.04 -16.20 -21.92
CA VAL A 136 1.20 -15.24 -23.02
C VAL A 136 0.41 -15.64 -24.28
N ASP A 137 -0.06 -16.89 -24.35
CA ASP A 137 -0.80 -17.42 -25.49
C ASP A 137 -2.32 -17.25 -25.37
N VAL A 138 -2.81 -16.65 -24.25
CA VAL A 138 -4.24 -16.39 -24.06
C VAL A 138 -4.67 -15.07 -24.69
N GLU A 139 -5.99 -14.90 -24.86
CA GLU A 139 -6.58 -13.68 -25.42
C GLU A 139 -6.19 -12.43 -24.60
N LEU A 140 -6.13 -11.28 -25.27
CA LEU A 140 -5.86 -9.99 -24.65
C LEU A 140 -6.88 -9.71 -23.53
N GLY A 141 -6.39 -9.25 -22.38
CA GLY A 141 -7.21 -8.91 -21.21
C GLY A 141 -7.43 -10.06 -20.22
N VAL A 142 -7.15 -11.32 -20.59
CA VAL A 142 -7.33 -12.47 -19.70
C VAL A 142 -6.27 -12.48 -18.58
N ALA A 143 -5.01 -12.29 -18.93
CA ALA A 143 -3.93 -12.30 -17.96
C ALA A 143 -4.01 -11.15 -16.94
N PRO A 144 -4.31 -9.88 -17.31
CA PRO A 144 -4.55 -8.79 -16.36
C PRO A 144 -5.67 -9.09 -15.37
N SER A 145 -6.83 -9.57 -15.86
CA SER A 145 -7.96 -9.95 -15.01
C SER A 145 -7.59 -11.09 -14.06
N ALA A 146 -6.94 -12.15 -14.55
CA ALA A 146 -6.48 -13.24 -13.69
C ALA A 146 -5.48 -12.76 -12.61
N ALA A 147 -4.55 -11.89 -13.00
CA ALA A 147 -3.56 -11.31 -12.08
C ALA A 147 -4.22 -10.44 -11.00
N ALA A 148 -5.20 -9.62 -11.36
CA ALA A 148 -5.98 -8.81 -10.42
C ALA A 148 -6.76 -9.68 -9.43
N MET A 149 -7.38 -10.76 -9.91
CA MET A 149 -8.12 -11.72 -9.07
C MET A 149 -7.18 -12.48 -8.13
N ILE A 150 -6.00 -12.92 -8.58
CA ILE A 150 -4.98 -13.56 -7.72
C ILE A 150 -4.56 -12.61 -6.62
N ARG A 151 -4.26 -11.36 -6.94
CA ARG A 151 -3.92 -10.34 -5.96
C ARG A 151 -5.02 -10.17 -4.91
N SER A 152 -6.28 -10.07 -5.33
CA SER A 152 -7.43 -9.88 -4.44
C SER A 152 -7.56 -11.06 -3.46
N VAL A 153 -7.52 -12.30 -3.93
CA VAL A 153 -7.62 -13.47 -3.04
C VAL A 153 -6.41 -13.63 -2.12
N PHE A 154 -5.18 -13.31 -2.58
CA PHE A 154 -3.98 -13.37 -1.74
C PHE A 154 -3.97 -12.32 -0.64
N ARG A 155 -4.50 -11.12 -0.91
CA ARG A 155 -4.61 -10.06 0.08
C ARG A 155 -5.39 -10.50 1.31
N VAL A 156 -6.50 -11.20 1.10
CA VAL A 156 -7.43 -11.62 2.16
C VAL A 156 -7.03 -12.95 2.79
N ALA A 157 -6.51 -13.90 2.01
CA ALA A 157 -6.12 -15.21 2.51
C ALA A 157 -5.05 -15.09 3.61
N ASP A 158 -5.17 -15.90 4.66
CA ASP A 158 -4.16 -15.99 5.71
C ASP A 158 -2.93 -16.83 5.27
N ALA A 159 -1.88 -16.81 6.09
CA ALA A 159 -0.62 -17.50 5.79
C ALA A 159 -0.79 -19.03 5.70
N GLU A 160 -1.69 -19.61 6.47
CA GLU A 160 -1.92 -21.07 6.49
C GLU A 160 -2.58 -21.52 5.17
N MET A 161 -3.61 -20.81 4.75
CA MET A 161 -4.28 -21.05 3.46
C MET A 161 -3.36 -20.87 2.27
N LEU A 162 -2.55 -19.80 2.27
CA LEU A 162 -1.61 -19.52 1.18
C LEU A 162 -0.54 -20.60 1.05
N ARG A 163 -0.06 -21.16 2.16
CA ARG A 163 0.93 -22.26 2.18
C ARG A 163 0.47 -23.46 1.36
N ASP A 164 -0.81 -23.80 1.43
CA ASP A 164 -1.36 -24.95 0.71
C ASP A 164 -1.37 -24.76 -0.81
N VAL A 165 -1.41 -23.51 -1.28
CA VAL A 165 -1.48 -23.18 -2.72
C VAL A 165 -0.16 -22.68 -3.31
N VAL A 166 0.83 -22.31 -2.50
CA VAL A 166 2.13 -21.78 -2.95
C VAL A 166 2.79 -22.68 -3.99
N SER A 167 2.75 -24.00 -3.79
CA SER A 167 3.45 -24.97 -4.65
C SER A 167 3.03 -24.92 -6.12
N PHE A 168 1.82 -24.49 -6.44
CA PHE A 168 1.34 -24.33 -7.82
C PHE A 168 1.05 -22.86 -8.22
N ALA A 169 0.74 -22.00 -7.25
CA ALA A 169 0.51 -20.58 -7.49
C ALA A 169 1.80 -19.83 -7.85
N PHE A 170 2.87 -20.05 -7.07
CA PHE A 170 4.15 -19.38 -7.29
C PHE A 170 4.75 -19.70 -8.67
N PRO A 171 4.82 -20.96 -9.14
CA PRO A 171 5.30 -21.24 -10.49
C PRO A 171 4.53 -20.54 -11.61
N ALA A 172 3.20 -20.47 -11.51
CA ALA A 172 2.36 -19.80 -12.50
C ALA A 172 2.66 -18.29 -12.54
N VAL A 173 2.70 -17.65 -11.37
CA VAL A 173 3.04 -16.24 -11.24
C VAL A 173 4.45 -15.98 -11.76
N ALA A 174 5.45 -16.75 -11.31
CA ALA A 174 6.84 -16.59 -11.70
C ALA A 174 7.06 -16.79 -13.21
N SER A 175 6.42 -17.79 -13.80
CA SER A 175 6.50 -18.04 -15.23
C SER A 175 5.99 -16.86 -16.05
N TYR A 176 4.83 -16.30 -15.68
CA TYR A 176 4.33 -15.10 -16.36
C TYR A 176 5.23 -13.89 -16.14
N MET A 177 5.71 -13.67 -14.92
CA MET A 177 6.62 -12.58 -14.58
C MET A 177 7.94 -12.60 -15.38
N LEU A 178 8.36 -13.77 -15.85
CA LEU A 178 9.57 -13.93 -16.68
C LEU A 178 9.35 -13.65 -18.18
N VAL A 179 8.10 -13.69 -18.69
CA VAL A 179 7.84 -13.59 -20.13
C VAL A 179 6.73 -12.61 -20.50
N GLY A 180 5.77 -12.34 -19.61
CA GLY A 180 4.62 -11.46 -19.86
C GLY A 180 5.02 -10.00 -20.06
N GLU A 181 4.29 -9.27 -20.87
CA GLU A 181 4.56 -7.87 -21.23
C GLU A 181 3.46 -6.90 -20.78
N ASP A 182 2.32 -7.42 -20.34
CA ASP A 182 1.20 -6.60 -19.89
C ASP A 182 1.51 -5.93 -18.56
N VAL A 183 1.47 -4.60 -18.55
CA VAL A 183 1.88 -3.77 -17.39
C VAL A 183 0.94 -3.98 -16.20
N GLU A 184 -0.38 -4.06 -16.42
CA GLU A 184 -1.37 -4.21 -15.35
C GLU A 184 -1.26 -5.59 -14.69
N ALA A 185 -1.07 -6.63 -15.53
CA ALA A 185 -0.81 -7.98 -15.03
C ALA A 185 0.47 -8.03 -14.20
N LEU A 186 1.57 -7.46 -14.72
CA LEU A 186 2.87 -7.43 -14.01
C LEU A 186 2.76 -6.69 -12.67
N GLN A 187 2.08 -5.54 -12.63
CA GLN A 187 1.88 -4.79 -11.38
C GLN A 187 1.05 -5.57 -10.35
N SER A 188 -0.03 -6.23 -10.78
CA SER A 188 -0.86 -7.06 -9.91
C SER A 188 -0.10 -8.29 -9.39
N LEU A 189 0.72 -8.92 -10.23
CA LEU A 189 1.54 -10.06 -9.83
C LEU A 189 2.72 -9.68 -8.94
N MET A 190 3.32 -8.50 -9.11
CA MET A 190 4.31 -7.98 -8.16
C MET A 190 3.73 -7.79 -6.75
N GLN A 191 2.50 -7.27 -6.66
CA GLN A 191 1.80 -7.19 -5.37
C GLN A 191 1.52 -8.57 -4.80
N SER A 192 1.13 -9.54 -5.64
CA SER A 192 0.93 -10.92 -5.23
C SER A 192 2.22 -11.57 -4.70
N LEU A 193 3.36 -11.33 -5.37
CA LEU A 193 4.68 -11.78 -4.90
C LEU A 193 5.07 -11.12 -3.57
N ALA A 194 4.80 -9.83 -3.40
CA ALA A 194 5.03 -9.13 -2.14
C ALA A 194 4.24 -9.81 -1.00
N ILE A 195 2.94 -10.03 -1.19
CA ILE A 195 2.07 -10.71 -0.22
C ILE A 195 2.58 -12.13 0.11
N LEU A 196 2.99 -12.89 -0.89
CA LEU A 196 3.55 -14.23 -0.67
C LEU A 196 4.87 -14.18 0.12
N CYS A 197 5.76 -13.25 -0.20
CA CYS A 197 6.99 -13.05 0.56
C CYS A 197 6.71 -12.67 2.02
N GLU A 198 5.72 -11.82 2.27
CA GLU A 198 5.37 -11.38 3.62
C GLU A 198 4.68 -12.46 4.45
N LYS A 199 3.68 -13.15 3.85
CA LYS A 199 2.84 -14.13 4.58
C LYS A 199 3.44 -15.54 4.64
N CYS A 200 4.18 -15.95 3.61
CA CYS A 200 4.72 -17.31 3.47
C CYS A 200 6.21 -17.34 3.11
N PRO A 201 7.08 -16.59 3.82
CA PRO A 201 8.49 -16.45 3.43
C PRO A 201 9.24 -17.76 3.36
N HIS A 202 9.04 -18.66 4.32
CA HIS A 202 9.73 -19.96 4.37
C HIS A 202 9.33 -20.86 3.21
N ASP A 203 8.05 -20.85 2.84
CA ASP A 203 7.53 -21.72 1.77
C ASP A 203 7.99 -21.20 0.40
N ILE A 204 8.02 -19.87 0.21
CA ILE A 204 8.55 -19.26 -1.01
C ILE A 204 10.05 -19.46 -1.11
N LEU A 205 10.84 -19.07 -0.11
CA LEU A 205 12.30 -19.13 -0.18
C LEU A 205 12.85 -20.56 -0.16
N GLY A 206 12.09 -21.52 0.37
CA GLY A 206 12.41 -22.93 0.34
C GLY A 206 11.96 -23.67 -0.92
N TRP A 207 11.21 -23.01 -1.82
CA TRP A 207 10.69 -23.64 -3.02
C TRP A 207 11.79 -23.80 -4.11
N HIS A 208 11.75 -24.91 -4.84
CA HIS A 208 12.64 -25.21 -5.97
C HIS A 208 11.79 -25.66 -7.16
N ASP A 209 12.26 -25.34 -8.37
CA ASP A 209 11.62 -25.81 -9.59
C ASP A 209 11.99 -27.27 -9.90
N GLU A 210 11.48 -27.80 -11.02
CA GLU A 210 11.75 -29.17 -11.49
C GLU A 210 13.25 -29.42 -11.83
N HIS A 211 14.03 -28.35 -11.99
CA HIS A 211 15.47 -28.37 -12.28
C HIS A 211 16.32 -28.07 -11.03
N ASP A 212 15.71 -28.11 -9.83
CA ASP A 212 16.34 -27.78 -8.56
C ASP A 212 16.84 -26.32 -8.48
N THR A 213 16.22 -25.39 -9.26
CA THR A 213 16.55 -23.98 -9.20
C THR A 213 15.85 -23.35 -7.99
N PRO A 214 16.58 -22.71 -7.06
CA PRO A 214 15.97 -22.04 -5.92
C PRO A 214 15.07 -20.89 -6.35
N SER A 215 13.93 -20.73 -5.69
CA SER A 215 13.00 -19.61 -5.90
C SER A 215 13.68 -18.24 -5.85
N LEU A 216 14.63 -18.04 -4.93
CA LEU A 216 15.39 -16.80 -4.83
C LEU A 216 16.10 -16.45 -6.16
N GLN A 217 16.66 -17.43 -6.84
CA GLN A 217 17.28 -17.20 -8.14
C GLN A 217 16.25 -16.79 -9.20
N ILE A 218 15.05 -17.37 -9.15
CA ILE A 218 13.94 -17.01 -10.05
C ILE A 218 13.48 -15.59 -9.75
N LEU A 219 13.30 -15.23 -8.47
CA LEU A 219 12.91 -13.87 -8.06
C LEU A 219 13.96 -12.83 -8.48
N LEU A 220 15.25 -13.14 -8.39
CA LEU A 220 16.31 -12.25 -8.85
C LEU A 220 16.28 -12.05 -10.38
N ARG A 221 16.01 -13.11 -11.15
CA ARG A 221 15.80 -12.98 -12.62
C ARG A 221 14.59 -12.13 -12.97
N ILE A 222 13.50 -12.24 -12.20
CA ILE A 222 12.33 -11.39 -12.35
C ILE A 222 12.72 -9.93 -12.10
N ILE A 223 13.44 -9.63 -11.03
CA ILE A 223 13.90 -8.27 -10.71
C ILE A 223 14.81 -7.73 -11.83
N GLU A 224 15.79 -8.51 -12.30
CA GLU A 224 16.68 -8.14 -13.39
C GLU A 224 15.88 -7.77 -14.65
N ARG A 225 14.90 -8.61 -15.02
CA ARG A 225 14.02 -8.35 -16.16
C ARG A 225 13.21 -7.07 -15.98
N LEU A 226 12.57 -6.88 -14.82
CA LEU A 226 11.75 -5.71 -14.54
C LEU A 226 12.56 -4.41 -14.59
N LEU A 227 13.80 -4.43 -14.11
CA LEU A 227 14.72 -3.29 -14.20
C LEU A 227 15.12 -2.95 -15.65
N CYS A 228 15.12 -3.93 -16.56
CA CYS A 228 15.38 -3.73 -17.98
C CYS A 228 14.15 -3.28 -18.78
N MET A 229 12.95 -3.42 -18.23
CA MET A 229 11.70 -3.01 -18.89
C MET A 229 11.47 -1.51 -18.80
N ASP A 230 10.42 -1.03 -19.48
CA ASP A 230 9.97 0.35 -19.44
C ASP A 230 9.63 0.79 -18.01
N GLU A 231 9.82 2.09 -17.72
CA GLU A 231 9.60 2.65 -16.39
C GLU A 231 8.16 2.50 -15.88
N GLN A 232 7.17 2.39 -16.78
CA GLN A 232 5.76 2.17 -16.42
C GLN A 232 5.53 0.88 -15.61
N VAL A 233 6.38 -0.13 -15.80
CA VAL A 233 6.32 -1.38 -15.05
C VAL A 233 6.83 -1.18 -13.62
N CYS A 234 7.83 -0.30 -13.44
CA CYS A 234 8.44 0.01 -12.14
C CYS A 234 7.57 0.97 -11.31
N GLY A 235 6.28 0.65 -11.14
CA GLY A 235 5.38 1.40 -10.27
C GLY A 235 5.46 0.98 -8.80
N GLN A 236 4.56 1.49 -7.95
CA GLN A 236 4.53 1.27 -6.50
C GLN A 236 4.59 -0.22 -6.11
N ALA A 237 4.00 -1.11 -6.92
CA ALA A 237 4.01 -2.55 -6.71
C ALA A 237 5.42 -3.14 -6.69
N PHE A 238 6.32 -2.63 -7.54
CA PHE A 238 7.71 -3.09 -7.61
C PHE A 238 8.48 -2.77 -6.33
N GLY A 239 8.31 -1.58 -5.76
CA GLY A 239 8.95 -1.20 -4.49
C GLY A 239 8.47 -2.05 -3.32
N LYS A 240 7.17 -2.29 -3.22
CA LYS A 240 6.60 -3.18 -2.20
C LYS A 240 7.16 -4.60 -2.32
N PHE A 241 7.26 -5.12 -3.54
CA PHE A 241 7.86 -6.44 -3.78
C PHE A 241 9.34 -6.50 -3.38
N LEU A 242 10.14 -5.51 -3.76
CA LEU A 242 11.55 -5.43 -3.36
C LEU A 242 11.71 -5.39 -1.84
N VAL A 243 10.96 -4.54 -1.17
CA VAL A 243 11.02 -4.40 0.30
C VAL A 243 10.59 -5.68 0.98
N ALA A 244 9.51 -6.32 0.56
CA ALA A 244 9.07 -7.61 1.09
C ALA A 244 10.16 -8.70 0.93
N LEU A 245 10.79 -8.75 -0.24
CA LEU A 245 11.90 -9.70 -0.47
C LEU A 245 13.13 -9.38 0.40
N PHE A 246 13.54 -8.11 0.51
CA PHE A 246 14.67 -7.71 1.35
C PHE A 246 14.46 -8.03 2.82
N ALA A 247 13.23 -7.79 3.31
CA ALA A 247 12.86 -8.08 4.69
C ALA A 247 12.98 -9.58 5.03
N GLN A 248 12.62 -10.45 4.08
CA GLN A 248 12.50 -11.88 4.34
C GLN A 248 13.73 -12.69 3.92
N ALA A 249 14.36 -12.33 2.80
CA ALA A 249 15.53 -13.08 2.31
C ALA A 249 16.82 -12.76 3.07
N GLY A 250 16.92 -11.61 3.74
CA GLY A 250 17.99 -11.25 4.68
C GLY A 250 19.39 -11.57 4.17
N SER A 251 20.13 -12.39 4.92
CA SER A 251 21.51 -12.77 4.60
C SER A 251 21.66 -13.61 3.31
N MET A 252 20.59 -14.21 2.80
CA MET A 252 20.62 -14.96 1.53
C MET A 252 20.93 -14.05 0.34
N LEU A 253 20.57 -12.76 0.43
CA LEU A 253 20.86 -11.76 -0.60
C LEU A 253 22.29 -11.18 -0.52
N ALA A 254 23.02 -11.38 0.58
CA ALA A 254 24.33 -10.77 0.78
C ALA A 254 25.31 -10.98 -0.41
N PRO A 255 25.42 -12.17 -1.05
CA PRO A 255 26.32 -12.37 -2.17
C PRO A 255 25.99 -11.56 -3.42
N VAL A 256 24.71 -11.23 -3.64
CA VAL A 256 24.20 -10.52 -4.83
C VAL A 256 23.91 -9.04 -4.57
N MET A 257 23.92 -8.63 -3.31
CA MET A 257 23.55 -7.27 -2.90
C MET A 257 24.37 -6.17 -3.60
N PRO A 258 25.70 -6.30 -3.79
CA PRO A 258 26.48 -5.30 -4.51
C PRO A 258 25.99 -5.05 -5.94
N ALA A 259 25.70 -6.12 -6.68
CA ALA A 259 25.19 -6.04 -8.05
C ALA A 259 23.76 -5.46 -8.08
N LEU A 260 22.93 -5.86 -7.13
CA LEU A 260 21.55 -5.39 -7.01
C LEU A 260 21.49 -3.90 -6.67
N LEU A 261 22.29 -3.43 -5.70
CA LEU A 261 22.40 -2.00 -5.38
C LEU A 261 22.87 -1.18 -6.57
N HIS A 262 23.87 -1.66 -7.30
CA HIS A 262 24.34 -1.00 -8.52
C HIS A 262 23.21 -0.90 -9.56
N ALA A 263 22.49 -1.98 -9.84
CA ALA A 263 21.40 -2.00 -10.82
C ALA A 263 20.24 -1.06 -10.42
N LEU A 264 19.85 -1.04 -9.13
CA LEU A 264 18.81 -0.15 -8.62
C LEU A 264 19.20 1.32 -8.76
N VAL A 265 20.43 1.71 -8.39
CA VAL A 265 20.88 3.10 -8.49
C VAL A 265 21.13 3.49 -9.96
N ALA A 266 21.61 2.58 -10.80
CA ALA A 266 21.75 2.84 -12.24
C ALA A 266 20.39 3.10 -12.91
N LYS A 267 19.36 2.30 -12.56
CA LYS A 267 17.98 2.55 -13.01
C LYS A 267 17.44 3.87 -12.47
N LEU A 268 17.66 4.18 -11.19
CA LEU A 268 17.26 5.44 -10.57
C LEU A 268 17.89 6.65 -11.24
N ALA A 269 19.16 6.56 -11.63
CA ALA A 269 19.86 7.64 -12.34
C ALA A 269 19.24 7.97 -13.70
N GLN A 270 18.65 6.97 -14.36
CA GLN A 270 17.99 7.10 -15.65
C GLN A 270 16.50 7.39 -15.56
N ALA A 271 15.88 7.15 -14.39
CA ALA A 271 14.44 7.26 -14.19
C ALA A 271 13.94 8.70 -14.44
N THR A 272 12.89 8.80 -15.25
CA THR A 272 12.21 10.05 -15.61
C THR A 272 10.78 10.11 -15.07
N MET A 273 10.15 8.96 -14.87
CA MET A 273 8.79 8.86 -14.33
C MET A 273 8.82 8.93 -12.79
N PRO A 274 7.98 9.80 -12.19
CA PRO A 274 7.92 9.94 -10.72
C PRO A 274 7.68 8.61 -9.99
N ASP A 275 6.74 7.80 -10.46
CA ASP A 275 6.38 6.53 -9.83
C ASP A 275 7.55 5.54 -9.81
N CYS A 276 8.31 5.45 -10.90
CA CYS A 276 9.53 4.64 -10.96
C CYS A 276 10.59 5.17 -9.99
N THR A 277 10.80 6.49 -9.97
CA THR A 277 11.75 7.15 -9.05
C THR A 277 11.40 6.86 -7.60
N LEU A 278 10.16 7.13 -7.18
CA LEU A 278 9.71 6.96 -5.79
C LEU A 278 9.79 5.50 -5.34
N THR A 279 9.45 4.57 -6.22
CA THR A 279 9.53 3.13 -5.97
C THR A 279 10.96 2.65 -5.70
N LEU A 280 11.92 3.08 -6.53
CA LEU A 280 13.33 2.74 -6.36
C LEU A 280 13.90 3.42 -5.11
N LEU A 281 13.53 4.67 -4.85
CA LEU A 281 13.90 5.37 -3.63
C LEU A 281 13.37 4.68 -2.38
N TYR A 282 12.13 4.15 -2.41
CA TYR A 282 11.57 3.40 -1.29
C TYR A 282 12.37 2.13 -0.98
N ALA A 283 12.70 1.33 -2.00
CA ALA A 283 13.49 0.12 -1.83
C ALA A 283 14.91 0.42 -1.29
N LEU A 284 15.56 1.48 -1.80
CA LEU A 284 16.87 1.92 -1.34
C LEU A 284 16.82 2.52 0.07
N ALA A 285 15.75 3.28 0.40
CA ALA A 285 15.52 3.83 1.74
C ALA A 285 15.33 2.69 2.76
N TYR A 286 14.57 1.65 2.43
CA TYR A 286 14.43 0.48 3.29
C TYR A 286 15.80 -0.15 3.62
N LEU A 287 16.64 -0.39 2.61
CA LEU A 287 17.99 -0.92 2.83
C LEU A 287 18.87 0.03 3.66
N MET A 288 18.75 1.34 3.43
CA MET A 288 19.45 2.37 4.21
C MET A 288 18.98 2.42 5.66
N ALA A 289 17.67 2.26 5.92
CA ALA A 289 17.12 2.27 7.27
C ALA A 289 17.62 1.09 8.12
N HIS A 290 17.79 -0.08 7.50
CA HIS A 290 18.10 -1.32 8.22
C HIS A 290 19.58 -1.75 8.13
N HIS A 291 20.33 -1.28 7.12
CA HIS A 291 21.71 -1.70 6.83
C HIS A 291 22.62 -0.55 6.40
N ALA A 292 22.46 0.64 7.01
CA ALA A 292 23.09 1.89 6.59
C ALA A 292 24.59 1.81 6.34
N GLU A 293 25.37 1.27 7.30
CA GLU A 293 26.83 1.18 7.19
C GLU A 293 27.26 0.41 5.95
N ALA A 294 26.65 -0.75 5.72
CA ALA A 294 26.99 -1.61 4.58
C ALA A 294 26.56 -0.98 3.25
N VAL A 295 25.34 -0.38 3.20
CA VAL A 295 24.80 0.28 2.01
C VAL A 295 25.62 1.51 1.64
N VAL A 296 25.94 2.36 2.62
CA VAL A 296 26.78 3.56 2.41
C VAL A 296 28.17 3.16 1.91
N ALA A 297 28.82 2.18 2.56
CA ALA A 297 30.13 1.73 2.14
C ALA A 297 30.13 1.17 0.71
N GLN A 298 29.13 0.35 0.39
CA GLN A 298 29.00 -0.26 -0.94
C GLN A 298 28.72 0.79 -2.02
N LEU A 299 27.76 1.70 -1.79
CA LEU A 299 27.43 2.74 -2.76
C LEU A 299 28.54 3.78 -2.93
N ALA A 300 29.29 4.08 -1.87
CA ALA A 300 30.47 4.96 -1.95
C ALA A 300 31.62 4.36 -2.77
N ALA A 301 31.76 3.03 -2.74
CA ALA A 301 32.78 2.30 -3.51
C ALA A 301 32.37 2.01 -4.96
N THR A 302 31.09 2.24 -5.31
CA THR A 302 30.54 1.93 -6.63
C THR A 302 30.49 3.19 -7.48
N GLU A 303 31.08 3.15 -8.67
CA GLU A 303 31.00 4.20 -9.68
C GLU A 303 29.95 3.83 -10.75
N LEU A 304 29.15 4.81 -11.16
CA LEU A 304 28.18 4.69 -12.25
C LEU A 304 28.81 5.06 -13.60
N GLU A 305 28.10 4.77 -14.68
CA GLU A 305 28.44 5.26 -16.02
C GLU A 305 28.52 6.80 -15.99
N GLY A 306 29.73 7.34 -16.15
CA GLY A 306 30.00 8.78 -16.01
C GLY A 306 30.95 9.15 -14.89
N GLY A 307 31.39 8.19 -14.07
CA GLY A 307 32.43 8.34 -13.04
C GLY A 307 31.93 9.01 -11.74
N GLU A 308 30.62 9.21 -11.58
CA GLU A 308 30.04 9.68 -10.33
C GLU A 308 29.77 8.52 -9.37
N SER A 309 30.03 8.73 -8.08
CA SER A 309 29.71 7.73 -7.04
C SER A 309 28.20 7.45 -6.97
N ALA A 310 27.84 6.16 -6.93
CA ALA A 310 26.45 5.74 -6.79
C ALA A 310 25.79 6.33 -5.53
N LEU A 311 26.54 6.53 -4.44
CA LEU A 311 26.04 7.18 -3.23
C LEU A 311 25.64 8.65 -3.49
N VAL A 312 26.45 9.39 -4.19
CA VAL A 312 26.18 10.81 -4.49
C VAL A 312 24.95 10.94 -5.39
N THR A 313 24.85 10.12 -6.43
CA THR A 313 23.69 10.09 -7.34
C THR A 313 22.41 9.71 -6.59
N PHE A 314 22.46 8.67 -5.75
CA PHE A 314 21.32 8.25 -4.93
C PHE A 314 20.86 9.37 -3.99
N VAL A 315 21.78 9.94 -3.19
CA VAL A 315 21.42 10.98 -2.20
C VAL A 315 20.89 12.24 -2.89
N ARG A 316 21.50 12.67 -3.99
CA ARG A 316 21.01 13.83 -4.77
C ARG A 316 19.58 13.62 -5.24
N ARG A 317 19.30 12.47 -5.84
CA ARG A 317 17.97 12.13 -6.35
C ARG A 317 16.96 12.00 -5.22
N TRP A 318 17.35 11.32 -4.14
CA TRP A 318 16.50 11.13 -2.98
C TRP A 318 16.06 12.44 -2.34
N LEU A 319 17.00 13.36 -2.09
CA LEU A 319 16.71 14.66 -1.47
C LEU A 319 15.88 15.61 -2.38
N ALA A 320 15.86 15.37 -3.68
CA ALA A 320 14.99 16.08 -4.61
C ALA A 320 13.53 15.57 -4.56
N ASP A 321 13.34 14.27 -4.43
CA ASP A 321 12.05 13.63 -4.68
C ASP A 321 11.34 13.09 -3.41
N VAL A 322 12.02 13.01 -2.25
CA VAL A 322 11.48 12.41 -1.01
C VAL A 322 10.18 13.05 -0.50
N LEU A 323 9.97 14.32 -0.76
CA LEU A 323 8.75 15.04 -0.35
C LEU A 323 7.49 14.64 -1.14
N TYR A 324 7.65 13.94 -2.25
CA TYR A 324 6.53 13.42 -3.03
C TYR A 324 6.03 12.05 -2.54
N THR A 325 6.61 11.54 -1.46
CA THR A 325 6.18 10.29 -0.82
C THR A 325 4.79 10.47 -0.20
N THR A 326 3.84 9.64 -0.62
CA THR A 326 2.43 9.83 -0.29
C THR A 326 1.90 8.91 0.82
N THR A 327 2.52 7.74 1.02
CA THR A 327 2.02 6.77 2.01
C THR A 327 2.74 6.87 3.35
N PRO A 328 2.03 6.72 4.49
CA PRO A 328 2.62 6.83 5.82
C PRO A 328 3.77 5.84 6.07
N ASP A 329 3.64 4.60 5.57
CA ASP A 329 4.63 3.55 5.74
C ASP A 329 5.94 3.89 5.00
N MET A 330 5.83 4.32 3.73
CA MET A 330 6.98 4.76 2.95
C MET A 330 7.66 5.97 3.63
N LEU A 331 6.88 6.92 4.14
CA LEU A 331 7.42 8.08 4.83
C LEU A 331 8.20 7.68 6.10
N GLN A 332 7.71 6.71 6.86
CA GLN A 332 8.39 6.18 8.03
C GLN A 332 9.78 5.62 7.66
N GLU A 333 9.85 4.80 6.61
CA GLU A 333 11.11 4.23 6.13
C GLU A 333 12.06 5.32 5.64
N HIS A 334 11.57 6.30 4.86
CA HIS A 334 12.40 7.41 4.40
C HIS A 334 12.97 8.24 5.56
N MET A 335 12.17 8.55 6.58
CA MET A 335 12.65 9.32 7.74
C MET A 335 13.69 8.54 8.54
N THR A 336 13.45 7.24 8.76
CA THR A 336 14.42 6.36 9.43
C THR A 336 15.73 6.28 8.64
N ALA A 337 15.63 6.10 7.33
CA ALA A 337 16.79 6.04 6.44
C ALA A 337 17.58 7.36 6.42
N LEU A 338 16.91 8.52 6.42
CA LEU A 338 17.57 9.83 6.49
C LEU A 338 18.33 10.02 7.82
N MET A 339 17.74 9.59 8.94
CA MET A 339 18.43 9.59 10.24
C MET A 339 19.68 8.71 10.21
N GLN A 340 19.58 7.51 9.64
CA GLN A 340 20.71 6.59 9.49
C GLN A 340 21.79 7.15 8.54
N LEU A 341 21.42 7.70 7.39
CA LEU A 341 22.35 8.36 6.48
C LEU A 341 23.10 9.49 7.18
N PHE A 342 22.40 10.28 7.99
CA PHE A 342 23.00 11.41 8.73
C PHE A 342 24.00 10.92 9.78
N GLN A 343 23.77 9.77 10.42
CA GLN A 343 24.72 9.16 11.36
C GLN A 343 25.95 8.57 10.68
N HIS A 344 25.79 8.03 9.46
CA HIS A 344 26.87 7.43 8.67
C HIS A 344 27.41 8.35 7.56
N TRP A 345 27.45 9.67 7.84
CA TRP A 345 27.86 10.68 6.87
C TRP A 345 29.31 10.48 6.39
N THR A 346 29.51 10.42 5.08
CA THR A 346 30.83 10.14 4.47
C THR A 346 31.46 11.40 3.90
N PRO A 347 32.82 11.45 3.75
CA PRO A 347 33.50 12.55 3.11
C PRO A 347 33.04 12.85 1.68
N SER A 348 32.56 11.84 0.93
CA SER A 348 32.05 12.01 -0.43
C SER A 348 30.77 12.86 -0.49
N LEU A 349 30.02 12.95 0.61
CA LEU A 349 28.82 13.76 0.70
C LEU A 349 29.08 15.20 1.22
N GLN A 350 30.26 15.49 1.76
CA GLN A 350 30.57 16.80 2.35
C GLN A 350 30.50 17.96 1.33
N HIS A 351 30.77 17.66 0.07
CA HIS A 351 30.76 18.67 -0.99
C HIS A 351 29.51 18.55 -1.90
N LEU A 352 28.53 17.76 -1.49
CA LEU A 352 27.28 17.63 -2.23
C LEU A 352 26.35 18.81 -1.88
N PHE A 353 26.07 19.63 -2.90
CA PHE A 353 25.04 20.67 -2.84
C PHE A 353 23.78 20.19 -3.56
N VAL A 354 22.63 20.55 -3.01
CA VAL A 354 21.30 20.19 -3.52
C VAL A 354 20.38 21.40 -3.45
N ASP A 355 19.27 21.33 -4.17
CA ASP A 355 18.24 22.36 -4.18
C ASP A 355 17.60 22.51 -2.79
N GLY A 356 17.69 23.71 -2.23
CA GLY A 356 17.09 24.13 -0.95
C GLY A 356 15.70 24.73 -1.14
N ASP A 357 15.50 25.89 -0.49
CA ASP A 357 14.24 26.63 -0.57
C ASP A 357 14.14 27.40 -1.90
N VAL A 358 12.91 27.61 -2.37
CA VAL A 358 12.66 28.42 -3.58
C VAL A 358 13.04 29.88 -3.30
N LEU A 359 13.89 30.44 -4.12
CA LEU A 359 14.24 31.86 -4.03
C LEU A 359 13.03 32.73 -4.42
N PRO A 360 12.78 33.83 -3.68
CA PRO A 360 11.68 34.73 -3.99
C PRO A 360 11.87 35.31 -5.41
N ALA A 361 10.77 35.33 -6.16
CA ALA A 361 10.77 35.94 -7.49
C ALA A 361 11.12 37.43 -7.40
N PRO A 362 11.84 38.02 -8.39
CA PRO A 362 12.11 39.46 -8.40
C PRO A 362 10.81 40.28 -8.39
N ASP A 363 10.74 41.31 -7.56
CA ASP A 363 9.53 42.10 -7.24
C ASP A 363 8.85 42.78 -8.44
N HIS A 364 9.43 42.72 -9.65
CA HIS A 364 8.95 43.45 -10.82
C HIS A 364 8.43 42.60 -11.97
N VAL A 365 8.26 41.29 -11.80
CA VAL A 365 7.79 40.38 -12.83
C VAL A 365 6.45 39.83 -12.51
N ILE A 366 5.41 40.25 -13.24
CA ILE A 366 4.09 39.56 -13.18
C ILE A 366 4.26 38.16 -13.78
N MET A 367 4.25 37.16 -12.92
CA MET A 367 4.43 35.76 -13.30
C MET A 367 3.10 35.05 -13.46
N THR A 368 2.80 34.56 -14.64
CA THR A 368 1.75 33.55 -14.81
C THR A 368 2.18 32.23 -14.18
N ARG A 369 1.23 31.37 -13.73
CA ARG A 369 1.54 30.07 -13.12
C ARG A 369 2.51 29.22 -13.93
N SER A 370 2.40 29.24 -15.26
CA SER A 370 3.29 28.52 -16.17
C SER A 370 4.71 29.10 -16.22
N ARG A 371 4.85 30.44 -16.15
CA ARG A 371 6.16 31.10 -16.08
C ARG A 371 6.81 30.94 -14.70
N ALA A 372 6.00 30.94 -13.62
CA ALA A 372 6.50 30.69 -12.27
C ALA A 372 7.22 29.34 -12.17
N LYS A 373 6.66 28.26 -12.74
CA LYS A 373 7.33 26.95 -12.80
C LYS A 373 8.65 26.96 -13.60
N ALA A 374 8.73 27.74 -14.67
CA ALA A 374 9.92 27.80 -15.52
C ALA A 374 11.06 28.66 -14.92
N TYR A 375 10.76 29.54 -13.98
CA TYR A 375 11.71 30.46 -13.33
C TYR A 375 11.99 30.13 -11.87
N GLN A 376 11.57 28.96 -11.35
CA GLN A 376 11.92 28.55 -10.00
C GLN A 376 13.44 28.40 -9.89
N GLN A 377 14.06 29.32 -9.18
CA GLN A 377 15.46 29.22 -8.76
C GLN A 377 15.49 28.73 -7.31
N TYR A 378 16.36 27.78 -7.04
CA TYR A 378 16.54 27.22 -5.72
C TYR A 378 17.86 27.69 -5.12
N GLU A 379 17.87 27.94 -3.82
CA GLU A 379 19.10 28.11 -3.09
C GLU A 379 19.88 26.81 -3.11
N GLN A 380 21.18 26.86 -3.36
CA GLN A 380 22.04 25.69 -3.28
C GLN A 380 22.54 25.53 -1.86
N ILE A 381 22.10 24.47 -1.18
CA ILE A 381 22.46 24.19 0.22
C ILE A 381 23.23 22.88 0.33
N PRO A 382 24.09 22.71 1.38
CA PRO A 382 24.73 21.44 1.65
C PRO A 382 23.69 20.33 1.83
N ALA A 383 23.98 19.13 1.34
CA ALA A 383 23.06 17.99 1.46
C ALA A 383 22.75 17.65 2.94
N SER A 384 23.71 17.81 3.86
CA SER A 384 23.49 17.65 5.30
C SER A 384 22.43 18.62 5.85
N THR A 385 22.44 19.87 5.36
CA THR A 385 21.42 20.87 5.71
C THR A 385 20.05 20.44 5.21
N LYS A 386 19.96 19.96 3.96
CA LYS A 386 18.68 19.50 3.40
C LYS A 386 18.10 18.33 4.19
N VAL A 387 18.92 17.34 4.55
CA VAL A 387 18.49 16.21 5.40
C VAL A 387 17.93 16.72 6.73
N LEU A 388 18.65 17.61 7.40
CA LEU A 388 18.21 18.16 8.70
C LEU A 388 16.90 18.95 8.57
N LYS A 389 16.74 19.77 7.52
CA LYS A 389 15.50 20.50 7.22
C LYS A 389 14.32 19.55 7.02
N LEU A 390 14.49 18.46 6.26
CA LEU A 390 13.45 17.46 6.02
C LEU A 390 13.00 16.78 7.32
N LEU A 391 13.94 16.39 8.16
CA LEU A 391 13.65 15.76 9.46
C LEU A 391 12.92 16.73 10.41
N LEU A 392 13.32 17.99 10.44
CA LEU A 392 12.66 19.05 11.24
C LEU A 392 11.25 19.35 10.71
N GLN A 393 11.07 19.42 9.39
CA GLN A 393 9.77 19.64 8.76
C GLN A 393 8.80 18.52 9.10
N GLU A 394 9.23 17.26 8.95
CA GLU A 394 8.39 16.11 9.29
C GLU A 394 8.05 16.09 10.79
N TYR A 395 9.03 16.36 11.65
CA TYR A 395 8.78 16.47 13.10
C TYR A 395 7.71 17.53 13.42
N ALA A 396 7.85 18.73 12.86
CA ALA A 396 6.92 19.83 13.09
C ALA A 396 5.51 19.51 12.56
N THR A 397 5.42 18.91 11.35
CA THR A 397 4.16 18.51 10.73
C THR A 397 3.47 17.41 11.54
N SER A 398 4.19 16.36 11.89
CA SER A 398 3.65 15.24 12.66
C SER A 398 3.18 15.70 14.05
N ARG A 399 3.93 16.58 14.71
CA ARG A 399 3.56 17.14 16.02
C ARG A 399 2.29 17.99 15.91
N LYS A 400 2.19 18.87 14.92
CA LYS A 400 1.00 19.68 14.68
C LYS A 400 -0.25 18.81 14.50
N LEU A 401 -0.18 17.76 13.70
CA LEU A 401 -1.30 16.83 13.47
C LEU A 401 -1.70 16.08 14.74
N LEU A 402 -0.73 15.72 15.61
CA LEU A 402 -1.01 15.11 16.91
C LEU A 402 -1.69 16.09 17.87
N ASP A 403 -1.24 17.35 17.90
CA ASP A 403 -1.85 18.41 18.72
C ASP A 403 -3.29 18.69 18.25
N GLU A 404 -3.57 18.68 16.93
CA GLU A 404 -4.91 18.82 16.35
C GLU A 404 -5.81 17.62 16.68
N ALA A 405 -5.28 16.37 16.66
CA ALA A 405 -6.02 15.19 17.06
C ALA A 405 -6.40 15.24 18.55
N HIS A 406 -5.46 15.67 19.40
CA HIS A 406 -5.71 15.89 20.83
C HIS A 406 -6.80 16.96 21.06
N ALA A 407 -6.72 18.09 20.36
CA ALA A 407 -7.71 19.17 20.49
C ALA A 407 -9.12 18.70 20.09
N ARG A 408 -9.25 17.92 19.00
CA ARG A 408 -10.53 17.33 18.58
C ARG A 408 -11.10 16.35 19.64
N ASP A 409 -10.26 15.52 20.26
CA ASP A 409 -10.70 14.59 21.30
C ASP A 409 -11.19 15.33 22.56
N VAL A 410 -10.50 16.41 22.95
CA VAL A 410 -10.91 17.27 24.07
C VAL A 410 -12.24 17.96 23.76
N GLN A 411 -12.42 18.49 22.56
CA GLN A 411 -13.66 19.13 22.12
C GLN A 411 -14.83 18.14 22.06
N ALA A 412 -14.60 16.92 21.58
CA ALA A 412 -15.63 15.87 21.53
C ALA A 412 -16.08 15.37 22.93
N LYS A 413 -15.23 15.56 23.95
CA LYS A 413 -15.52 15.22 25.35
C LYS A 413 -16.09 16.39 26.15
N ALA A 414 -16.15 17.61 25.58
CA ALA A 414 -16.76 18.75 26.22
C ALA A 414 -18.27 18.55 26.40
N PRO A 415 -18.88 19.01 27.52
CA PRO A 415 -20.32 18.90 27.73
C PRO A 415 -21.10 19.58 26.60
N LEU A 416 -22.21 18.97 26.17
CA LEU A 416 -23.08 19.48 25.09
C LEU A 416 -23.60 20.92 25.32
N GLU A 417 -23.60 21.40 26.55
CA GLU A 417 -24.07 22.75 26.91
C GLU A 417 -23.12 23.86 26.39
N GLU A 418 -21.84 23.58 26.13
CA GLU A 418 -20.90 24.55 25.56
C GLU A 418 -20.89 24.53 24.01
N GLN A 419 -21.51 23.52 23.38
CA GLN A 419 -21.51 23.40 21.91
C GLN A 419 -22.66 24.17 21.23
N LEU A 420 -23.68 24.62 21.98
CA LEU A 420 -24.89 25.26 21.41
C LEU A 420 -24.74 26.75 21.12
N ASP A 421 -23.66 27.41 21.56
CA ASP A 421 -23.51 28.86 21.40
C ASP A 421 -22.71 29.29 20.13
N HIS A 422 -22.32 28.37 19.25
CA HIS A 422 -21.49 28.69 18.08
C HIS A 422 -22.11 28.38 16.71
N ASP A 423 -23.40 27.99 16.64
CA ASP A 423 -24.12 27.92 15.37
C ASP A 423 -24.67 29.31 14.96
N GLU A 424 -23.76 30.25 14.71
CA GLU A 424 -24.09 31.38 13.82
C GLU A 424 -24.15 30.84 12.38
N TRP A 425 -25.33 30.67 11.90
CA TRP A 425 -25.62 30.39 10.49
C TRP A 425 -25.04 31.53 9.64
N SER A 426 -23.92 31.31 9.00
CA SER A 426 -23.48 32.16 7.90
C SER A 426 -24.11 31.63 6.63
N ASP A 427 -25.21 32.31 6.20
CA ASP A 427 -25.70 32.22 4.84
C ASP A 427 -24.67 32.86 3.89
N GLU A 428 -23.78 32.07 3.35
CA GLU A 428 -23.03 32.41 2.13
C GLU A 428 -23.21 31.28 1.13
N ASP A 429 -24.28 31.42 0.31
CA ASP A 429 -24.44 30.73 -0.96
C ASP A 429 -23.35 31.20 -1.94
N ASP A 430 -22.23 30.52 -1.99
CA ASP A 430 -21.35 30.54 -3.15
C ASP A 430 -21.14 29.10 -3.63
N VAL A 431 -22.03 28.71 -4.55
CA VAL A 431 -21.90 27.47 -5.30
C VAL A 431 -20.82 27.66 -6.38
N ASP A 432 -19.59 27.49 -6.02
CA ASP A 432 -18.51 27.30 -7.00
C ASP A 432 -18.48 25.83 -7.45
N LEU A 433 -19.11 25.58 -8.62
CA LEU A 433 -19.06 24.30 -9.32
C LEU A 433 -17.70 24.10 -10.03
N GLY A 434 -16.61 24.28 -9.30
CA GLY A 434 -15.29 23.83 -9.69
C GLY A 434 -15.12 22.36 -9.34
N LEU A 435 -15.17 21.49 -10.35
CA LEU A 435 -14.82 20.07 -10.22
C LEU A 435 -13.30 19.92 -9.94
N ASP A 436 -12.85 20.34 -8.78
CA ASP A 436 -11.60 19.86 -8.21
C ASP A 436 -11.90 18.53 -7.49
N ILE A 437 -11.77 17.45 -8.27
CA ILE A 437 -11.78 16.10 -7.69
C ILE A 437 -10.54 15.99 -6.82
N ASN A 438 -10.74 16.15 -5.52
CA ASN A 438 -9.69 15.92 -4.53
C ASN A 438 -9.49 14.40 -4.41
N TRP A 439 -8.41 13.90 -4.98
CA TRP A 439 -8.03 12.47 -4.89
C TRP A 439 -7.83 11.98 -3.46
N ALA A 440 -7.78 12.87 -2.47
CA ALA A 440 -7.76 12.51 -1.05
C ALA A 440 -9.09 11.86 -0.60
N ASP A 441 -10.21 12.21 -1.21
CA ASP A 441 -11.53 11.67 -0.85
C ASP A 441 -11.73 10.21 -1.28
N PHE A 442 -10.88 9.69 -2.19
CA PHE A 442 -10.88 8.26 -2.59
C PHE A 442 -9.99 7.38 -1.71
N GLN A 443 -9.25 7.95 -0.75
CA GLN A 443 -8.42 7.19 0.19
C GLN A 443 -9.16 6.80 1.47
N ASP A 444 -10.35 7.34 1.71
CA ASP A 444 -11.09 7.16 2.97
C ASP A 444 -11.76 5.78 3.13
N GLU A 445 -11.89 4.98 2.06
CA GLU A 445 -12.47 3.64 2.16
C GLU A 445 -11.54 2.59 2.85
N GLU A 446 -10.24 2.90 3.02
CA GLU A 446 -9.33 2.04 3.80
C GLU A 446 -9.38 2.33 5.32
N GLU A 447 -10.07 3.37 5.77
CA GLU A 447 -10.01 3.84 7.18
C GLU A 447 -10.86 3.02 8.16
N GLU A 448 -11.88 2.30 7.74
CA GLU A 448 -12.71 1.50 8.67
C GLU A 448 -11.98 0.29 9.31
N GLY A 449 -10.89 -0.19 8.68
CA GLY A 449 -10.06 -1.28 9.20
C GLY A 449 -8.93 -0.86 10.14
N ASP A 450 -8.68 0.45 10.29
CA ASP A 450 -7.49 1.00 10.95
C ASP A 450 -7.73 1.46 12.41
N VAL A 451 -8.96 1.32 12.90
CA VAL A 451 -9.32 1.68 14.27
C VAL A 451 -8.81 0.62 15.25
N MET A 452 -7.97 1.03 16.18
CA MET A 452 -7.39 0.19 17.24
C MET A 452 -8.14 0.41 18.54
N ASP A 453 -8.24 -0.65 19.36
CA ASP A 453 -8.71 -0.46 20.72
C ASP A 453 -7.64 0.24 21.59
N GLU A 454 -8.07 0.80 22.72
CA GLU A 454 -7.18 1.58 23.61
C GLU A 454 -6.08 0.70 24.23
N ALA A 455 -6.31 -0.59 24.39
CA ALA A 455 -5.32 -1.52 24.92
C ALA A 455 -4.24 -1.81 23.87
N ASP A 456 -4.64 -2.06 22.63
CA ASP A 456 -3.73 -2.29 21.49
C ASP A 456 -2.87 -1.06 21.20
N VAL A 457 -3.46 0.14 21.24
CA VAL A 457 -2.72 1.41 21.09
C VAL A 457 -1.66 1.54 22.19
N ARG A 458 -2.03 1.27 23.45
CA ARG A 458 -1.08 1.33 24.59
C ARG A 458 0.03 0.29 24.46
N GLU A 459 -0.30 -0.92 24.08
CA GLU A 459 0.68 -1.99 23.89
C GLU A 459 1.67 -1.62 22.76
N ALA A 460 1.14 -1.18 21.63
CA ALA A 460 1.93 -0.78 20.47
C ALA A 460 2.89 0.37 20.78
N LEU A 461 2.51 1.37 21.57
CA LEU A 461 3.38 2.49 21.95
C LEU A 461 4.37 2.11 23.05
N ARG A 462 4.00 1.24 24.00
CA ARG A 462 4.92 0.72 25.01
C ARG A 462 6.05 -0.10 24.40
N ALA A 463 5.78 -0.85 23.34
CA ALA A 463 6.79 -1.64 22.64
C ALA A 463 7.96 -0.79 22.11
N VAL A 464 7.73 0.51 21.86
CA VAL A 464 8.76 1.48 21.42
C VAL A 464 9.19 2.46 22.53
N GLY A 465 8.88 2.15 23.80
CA GLY A 465 9.33 2.92 24.96
C GLY A 465 8.49 4.17 25.27
N ILE A 466 7.31 4.33 24.68
CA ILE A 466 6.40 5.44 24.95
C ILE A 466 5.42 5.02 26.05
N ALA A 467 5.59 5.58 27.27
CA ALA A 467 4.76 5.24 28.42
C ALA A 467 3.44 6.03 28.47
N ASP A 468 3.49 7.30 28.07
CA ASP A 468 2.34 8.20 28.09
C ASP A 468 1.72 8.25 26.69
N VAL A 469 0.51 7.70 26.59
CA VAL A 469 -0.26 7.71 25.33
C VAL A 469 -1.00 9.05 25.23
N PRO A 470 -0.75 9.85 24.18
CA PRO A 470 -1.53 11.06 23.94
C PRO A 470 -3.03 10.72 23.76
N SER A 471 -3.93 11.55 24.30
CA SER A 471 -5.34 11.38 24.06
C SER A 471 -5.71 11.68 22.60
N GLY A 472 -6.76 11.01 22.08
CA GLY A 472 -7.21 11.18 20.70
C GLY A 472 -6.55 10.24 19.68
N ILE A 473 -5.61 9.37 20.11
CA ILE A 473 -5.00 8.36 19.25
C ILE A 473 -5.94 7.16 19.16
N ARG A 474 -6.45 6.87 17.96
CA ARG A 474 -7.45 5.81 17.72
C ARG A 474 -7.14 4.94 16.51
N THR A 475 -6.25 5.36 15.62
CA THR A 475 -5.93 4.63 14.41
C THR A 475 -4.48 4.14 14.44
N ARG A 476 -4.21 3.07 13.68
CA ARG A 476 -2.85 2.59 13.45
C ARG A 476 -1.95 3.70 12.88
N ARG A 477 -2.50 4.50 11.98
CA ARG A 477 -1.83 5.67 11.38
C ARG A 477 -1.39 6.70 12.42
N ASP A 478 -2.22 6.94 13.44
CA ASP A 478 -1.87 7.85 14.55
C ASP A 478 -0.76 7.25 15.42
N VAL A 479 -0.82 5.95 15.70
CA VAL A 479 0.23 5.24 16.45
C VAL A 479 1.57 5.36 15.74
N ASP A 480 1.61 5.15 14.44
CA ASP A 480 2.84 5.26 13.64
C ASP A 480 3.34 6.71 13.60
N ARG A 481 2.45 7.70 13.56
CA ARG A 481 2.80 9.12 13.67
C ARG A 481 3.42 9.45 15.03
N VAL A 482 2.87 8.94 16.13
CA VAL A 482 3.44 9.12 17.49
C VAL A 482 4.83 8.51 17.57
N ARG A 483 5.00 7.27 17.07
CA ARG A 483 6.30 6.59 17.01
C ARG A 483 7.32 7.41 16.22
N ARG A 484 6.96 7.86 15.04
CA ARG A 484 7.83 8.67 14.17
C ARG A 484 8.25 9.97 14.85
N THR A 485 7.28 10.70 15.43
CA THR A 485 7.56 11.95 16.15
C THR A 485 8.53 11.72 17.32
N HIS A 486 8.34 10.63 18.08
CA HIS A 486 9.21 10.29 19.19
C HIS A 486 10.64 9.96 18.73
N CYS A 487 10.79 9.11 17.71
CA CYS A 487 12.09 8.75 17.15
C CYS A 487 12.83 9.98 16.59
N LEU A 488 12.12 10.86 15.86
CA LEU A 488 12.68 12.10 15.34
C LEU A 488 13.14 13.03 16.47
N ALA A 489 12.33 13.22 17.50
CA ALA A 489 12.69 14.04 18.65
C ALA A 489 13.95 13.50 19.37
N GLN A 490 14.02 12.19 19.58
CA GLN A 490 15.17 11.54 20.20
C GLN A 490 16.44 11.71 19.36
N PHE A 491 16.33 11.49 18.05
CA PHE A 491 17.44 11.69 17.12
C PHE A 491 17.92 13.13 17.11
N LEU A 492 17.02 14.10 16.92
CA LEU A 492 17.35 15.53 16.86
C LEU A 492 18.01 16.03 18.15
N ARG A 493 17.59 15.55 19.34
CA ARG A 493 18.25 15.85 20.63
C ARG A 493 19.67 15.26 20.73
N SER A 494 19.94 14.16 20.03
CA SER A 494 21.24 13.49 20.05
C SER A 494 22.31 14.17 19.19
N LEU A 495 21.93 15.15 18.37
CA LEU A 495 22.85 15.83 17.46
C LEU A 495 23.90 16.64 18.20
N ASP A 496 25.18 16.40 17.90
CA ASP A 496 26.31 17.20 18.44
C ASP A 496 26.83 18.18 17.37
N ALA A 497 26.56 19.46 17.58
CA ALA A 497 27.01 20.51 16.67
C ALA A 497 28.55 20.65 16.57
N ARG A 498 29.32 19.94 17.42
CA ARG A 498 30.79 19.87 17.30
C ARG A 498 31.24 18.99 16.14
N VAL A 499 30.38 18.10 15.68
CA VAL A 499 30.65 17.33 14.47
C VAL A 499 30.56 18.26 13.26
N PRO A 500 31.59 18.36 12.41
CA PRO A 500 31.68 19.42 11.39
C PRO A 500 30.46 19.55 10.48
N TYR A 501 29.96 18.42 9.90
CA TYR A 501 28.81 18.46 9.01
C TYR A 501 27.50 18.77 9.73
N VAL A 502 27.37 18.42 11.02
CA VAL A 502 26.22 18.78 11.86
C VAL A 502 26.24 20.29 12.17
N GLY A 503 27.40 20.81 12.56
CA GLY A 503 27.58 22.25 12.78
C GLY A 503 27.30 23.08 11.55
N GLU A 504 27.77 22.63 10.36
CA GLU A 504 27.47 23.25 9.09
C GLU A 504 25.96 23.22 8.80
N ALA A 505 25.31 22.05 8.92
CA ALA A 505 23.86 21.89 8.71
C ALA A 505 23.05 22.86 9.60
N VAL A 506 23.37 22.93 10.89
CA VAL A 506 22.69 23.82 11.85
C VAL A 506 22.92 25.30 11.53
N SER A 507 24.08 25.67 10.99
CA SER A 507 24.39 27.06 10.64
C SER A 507 23.52 27.60 9.50
N HIS A 508 23.07 26.73 8.61
CA HIS A 508 22.22 27.07 7.45
C HIS A 508 20.72 27.02 7.72
N LEU A 509 20.29 26.65 8.95
CA LEU A 509 18.87 26.66 9.32
C LEU A 509 18.33 28.08 9.42
N ASN A 510 17.09 28.29 9.02
CA ASN A 510 16.38 29.56 9.24
C ASN A 510 15.97 29.74 10.72
N ALA A 511 15.39 30.91 11.06
CA ALA A 511 15.02 31.23 12.43
C ALA A 511 13.96 30.28 13.02
N THR A 512 12.97 29.90 12.22
CA THR A 512 11.89 28.97 12.61
C THR A 512 12.42 27.57 12.85
N GLU A 513 13.27 27.06 11.96
CA GLU A 513 13.90 25.74 12.05
C GLU A 513 14.82 25.65 13.29
N ARG A 514 15.60 26.71 13.58
CA ARG A 514 16.43 26.80 14.81
C ARG A 514 15.56 26.85 16.07
N ALA A 515 14.46 27.59 16.06
CA ALA A 515 13.50 27.62 17.15
C ALA A 515 12.89 26.22 17.39
N CYS A 516 12.50 25.51 16.35
CA CYS A 516 12.01 24.14 16.44
C CYS A 516 13.06 23.20 17.05
N LEU A 517 14.30 23.24 16.57
CA LEU A 517 15.40 22.42 17.09
C LEU A 517 15.71 22.76 18.56
N SER A 518 15.64 24.03 18.96
CA SER A 518 15.91 24.47 20.36
C SER A 518 14.75 24.17 21.32
N SER A 519 13.55 23.92 20.82
CA SER A 519 12.36 23.56 21.62
C SER A 519 12.26 22.06 21.93
N LEU A 520 13.10 21.25 21.33
CA LEU A 520 13.21 19.81 21.56
C LEU A 520 13.92 19.51 22.86
#